data_d3218fe4f3efad06cd7d0b27022dfe09
#
_entry.id   d3218fe4f3efad06cd7d0b27022dfe09
#
_cell.length_a   1.000
_cell.length_b   1.000
_cell.length_c   1.000
_cell.angle_alpha   90.00
_cell.angle_beta   90.00
_cell.angle_gamma   90.00
#
_symmetry.space_group_name_H-M   'P 1'
#
loop_
_entity.id
_entity.type
_entity.pdbx_description
1 polymer ?
#
loop_
_entity_poly.entity_id
_entity_poly.type
_entity_poly.pdbx_seq_one_letter_code
_entity_poly.pdbx_strand_id
1 'polypeptide(L)'
;MIRKLIVKFALIATLLSAWGCALPQEGLLPKVEIPAVPLAAELKSSVSFTISFLPPPAAEAEQKLVEEFIQEFERANLFRMISSAPTAADVHMTVVLTQAVAVTPKHFALYLATGGLSPIRVPCIYELHAEIRSCLGKEVKYDIKDEVSKMVWAPGWPPGVDWHIDPTSSSVRRNLYRTLMMQMHRDGFLHHCGE
;
A
#
# COMPACT_ATOMS: atom_id res chain seq x y z
N MET A 1 -20.28 37.19 31.09
CA MET A 1 -20.90 36.01 30.44
C MET A 1 -20.04 35.50 29.28
N ILE A 2 -19.54 36.32 28.39
CA ILE A 2 -18.76 35.95 27.17
C ILE A 2 -17.53 35.09 27.49
N ARG A 3 -16.75 35.41 28.52
CA ARG A 3 -15.53 34.67 28.91
C ARG A 3 -15.80 33.19 29.28
N LYS A 4 -16.92 32.93 29.95
CA LYS A 4 -17.32 31.54 30.29
C LYS A 4 -17.77 30.74 29.07
N LEU A 5 -18.31 31.43 28.06
CA LEU A 5 -18.71 30.80 26.81
C LEU A 5 -17.50 30.40 25.96
N ILE A 6 -16.50 31.25 25.88
CA ILE A 6 -15.24 31.00 25.15
C ILE A 6 -14.49 29.80 25.75
N VAL A 7 -14.41 29.74 27.10
CA VAL A 7 -13.73 28.63 27.78
C VAL A 7 -14.46 27.32 27.56
N LYS A 8 -15.81 27.29 27.55
CA LYS A 8 -16.57 26.08 27.22
C LYS A 8 -16.40 25.67 25.78
N PHE A 9 -16.37 26.62 24.84
CA PHE A 9 -16.12 26.30 23.43
C PHE A 9 -14.70 25.78 23.20
N ALA A 10 -13.69 26.37 23.86
CA ALA A 10 -12.31 25.87 23.78
C ALA A 10 -12.18 24.46 24.37
N LEU A 11 -12.89 24.16 25.47
CA LEU A 11 -12.86 22.83 26.10
C LEU A 11 -13.54 21.78 25.23
N ILE A 12 -14.65 22.13 24.58
CA ILE A 12 -15.34 21.25 23.63
C ILE A 12 -14.49 21.00 22.40
N ALA A 13 -13.82 22.05 21.87
CA ALA A 13 -12.94 21.91 20.73
C ALA A 13 -11.71 21.01 21.04
N THR A 14 -11.14 21.12 22.24
CA THR A 14 -10.03 20.25 22.68
C THR A 14 -10.48 18.82 22.96
N LEU A 15 -11.68 18.59 23.47
CA LEU A 15 -12.24 17.25 23.63
C LEU A 15 -12.56 16.61 22.28
N LEU A 16 -13.09 17.35 21.32
CA LEU A 16 -13.33 16.86 19.96
C LEU A 16 -12.02 16.56 19.21
N SER A 17 -10.95 17.33 19.47
CA SER A 17 -9.63 17.06 18.88
C SER A 17 -8.97 15.80 19.44
N ALA A 18 -9.22 15.45 20.70
CA ALA A 18 -8.71 14.22 21.31
C ALA A 18 -9.39 12.94 20.77
N TRP A 19 -10.61 13.05 20.23
CA TRP A 19 -11.33 11.93 19.64
C TRP A 19 -11.08 11.79 18.12
N GLY A 20 -10.34 12.71 17.52
CA GLY A 20 -9.96 12.72 16.12
C GLY A 20 -8.82 11.79 15.74
N CYS A 21 -8.39 10.88 16.62
CA CYS A 21 -7.52 9.78 16.22
C CYS A 21 -8.27 8.95 15.18
N ALA A 22 -7.90 9.10 13.92
CA ALA A 22 -8.39 8.28 12.83
C ALA A 22 -8.23 6.82 13.24
N LEU A 23 -9.33 6.15 13.52
CA LEU A 23 -9.33 4.70 13.63
C LEU A 23 -8.89 4.20 12.27
N PRO A 24 -7.75 3.51 12.17
CA PRO A 24 -7.33 2.92 10.92
C PRO A 24 -8.43 1.95 10.51
N GLN A 25 -9.15 2.25 9.44
CA GLN A 25 -10.03 1.27 8.85
C GLN A 25 -9.13 0.22 8.18
N GLU A 26 -9.32 -1.02 8.56
CA GLU A 26 -8.64 -2.14 7.91
C GLU A 26 -9.01 -2.15 6.42
N GLY A 27 -8.06 -2.54 5.57
CA GLY A 27 -8.32 -2.73 4.14
C GLY A 27 -9.42 -3.79 3.90
N LEU A 28 -10.01 -3.79 2.73
CA LEU A 28 -11.07 -4.75 2.36
C LEU A 28 -10.51 -6.16 2.15
N LEU A 29 -9.24 -6.27 1.77
CA LEU A 29 -8.58 -7.56 1.65
C LEU A 29 -8.30 -8.16 3.03
N PRO A 30 -8.56 -9.46 3.22
CA PRO A 30 -8.15 -10.15 4.42
C PRO A 30 -6.63 -10.05 4.59
N LYS A 31 -6.17 -9.92 5.83
CA LYS A 31 -4.73 -9.93 6.12
C LYS A 31 -4.15 -11.29 5.72
N VAL A 32 -3.14 -11.24 4.85
CA VAL A 32 -2.46 -12.43 4.38
C VAL A 32 -1.24 -12.69 5.23
N GLU A 33 -1.19 -13.86 5.83
CA GLU A 33 0.01 -14.40 6.46
C GLU A 33 0.70 -15.34 5.48
N ILE A 34 1.98 -15.09 5.22
CA ILE A 34 2.77 -15.94 4.33
C ILE A 34 3.18 -17.18 5.14
N PRO A 35 2.79 -18.38 4.72
CA PRO A 35 3.21 -19.59 5.38
C PRO A 35 4.73 -19.73 5.25
N ALA A 36 5.38 -20.23 6.31
CA ALA A 36 6.77 -20.65 6.21
C ALA A 36 6.84 -21.85 5.23
N VAL A 37 7.37 -21.61 4.04
CA VAL A 37 7.58 -22.67 3.05
C VAL A 37 8.96 -23.29 3.32
N PRO A 38 9.02 -24.55 3.78
CA PRO A 38 10.29 -25.21 4.08
C PRO A 38 11.01 -25.70 2.81
N LEU A 39 11.22 -24.78 1.85
CA LEU A 39 12.02 -25.07 0.67
C LEU A 39 13.51 -24.85 1.00
N ALA A 40 14.36 -25.80 0.63
CA ALA A 40 15.79 -25.58 0.62
C ALA A 40 16.14 -24.39 -0.28
N ALA A 41 17.10 -23.57 0.14
CA ALA A 41 17.45 -22.33 -0.58
C ALA A 41 17.77 -22.56 -2.06
N GLU A 42 18.34 -23.72 -2.37
CA GLU A 42 18.71 -24.16 -3.72
C GLU A 42 17.50 -24.41 -4.65
N LEU A 43 16.35 -24.73 -4.06
CA LEU A 43 15.12 -25.00 -4.79
C LEU A 43 14.24 -23.75 -4.98
N LYS A 44 14.64 -22.63 -4.39
CA LYS A 44 13.89 -21.38 -4.52
C LYS A 44 14.24 -20.67 -5.82
N SER A 45 13.24 -20.09 -6.46
CA SER A 45 13.42 -19.25 -7.65
C SER A 45 14.16 -17.95 -7.31
N SER A 46 14.87 -17.45 -8.31
CA SER A 46 15.32 -16.04 -8.34
C SER A 46 14.29 -15.18 -9.08
N VAL A 47 14.09 -13.95 -8.61
CA VAL A 47 13.14 -13.02 -9.20
C VAL A 47 13.85 -11.73 -9.64
N SER A 48 13.64 -11.34 -10.88
CA SER A 48 13.88 -9.98 -11.34
C SER A 48 12.56 -9.23 -11.47
N PHE A 49 12.56 -7.95 -11.11
CA PHE A 49 11.33 -7.17 -11.18
C PHE A 49 11.56 -5.77 -11.75
N THR A 50 10.50 -5.23 -12.36
CA THR A 50 10.33 -3.81 -12.66
C THR A 50 9.05 -3.36 -11.97
N ILE A 51 9.11 -2.29 -11.18
CA ILE A 51 7.94 -1.72 -10.51
C ILE A 51 7.77 -0.26 -10.94
N SER A 52 6.52 0.12 -11.16
CA SER A 52 6.12 1.50 -11.45
C SER A 52 4.91 1.89 -10.62
N PHE A 53 4.77 3.18 -10.36
CA PHE A 53 3.74 3.74 -9.52
C PHE A 53 2.90 4.75 -10.30
N LEU A 54 1.57 4.71 -10.13
CA LEU A 54 0.63 5.62 -10.76
C LEU A 54 -0.31 6.26 -9.71
N PRO A 55 -0.34 7.61 -9.60
CA PRO A 55 0.53 8.57 -10.28
C PRO A 55 2.00 8.42 -9.81
N PRO A 56 2.99 8.87 -10.62
CA PRO A 56 4.39 8.78 -10.23
C PRO A 56 4.63 9.64 -8.97
N PRO A 57 5.25 9.07 -7.93
CA PRO A 57 5.61 9.81 -6.73
C PRO A 57 6.86 10.69 -6.98
N ALA A 58 7.21 11.54 -6.02
CA ALA A 58 8.51 12.20 -6.03
C ALA A 58 9.65 11.17 -5.95
N ALA A 59 10.81 11.45 -6.55
CA ALA A 59 11.91 10.48 -6.68
C ALA A 59 12.34 9.86 -5.33
N GLU A 60 12.38 10.66 -4.26
CA GLU A 60 12.72 10.17 -2.91
C GLU A 60 11.64 9.21 -2.36
N ALA A 61 10.38 9.49 -2.66
CA ALA A 61 9.27 8.64 -2.26
C ALA A 61 9.26 7.35 -3.08
N GLU A 62 9.56 7.42 -4.37
CA GLU A 62 9.68 6.26 -5.24
C GLU A 62 10.73 5.27 -4.73
N GLN A 63 11.91 5.76 -4.35
CA GLN A 63 12.94 4.91 -3.80
C GLN A 63 12.46 4.18 -2.53
N LYS A 64 11.80 4.88 -1.61
CA LYS A 64 11.24 4.26 -0.39
C LYS A 64 10.19 3.21 -0.69
N LEU A 65 9.37 3.42 -1.72
CA LEU A 65 8.34 2.47 -2.14
C LEU A 65 8.96 1.22 -2.76
N VAL A 66 10.01 1.37 -3.56
CA VAL A 66 10.78 0.25 -4.11
C VAL A 66 11.46 -0.54 -2.99
N GLU A 67 12.08 0.14 -2.02
CA GLU A 67 12.68 -0.49 -0.85
C GLU A 67 11.64 -1.24 0.00
N GLU A 68 10.43 -0.67 0.20
CA GLU A 68 9.32 -1.33 0.89
C GLU A 68 8.92 -2.62 0.18
N PHE A 69 8.84 -2.60 -1.15
CA PHE A 69 8.51 -3.76 -1.96
C PHE A 69 9.57 -4.87 -1.79
N ILE A 70 10.85 -4.54 -1.96
CA ILE A 70 11.97 -5.48 -1.80
C ILE A 70 11.95 -6.10 -0.40
N GLN A 71 11.85 -5.26 0.64
CA GLN A 71 11.85 -5.73 2.03
C GLN A 71 10.72 -6.70 2.34
N GLU A 72 9.53 -6.50 1.75
CA GLU A 72 8.41 -7.41 2.00
C GLU A 72 8.62 -8.76 1.32
N PHE A 73 9.20 -8.79 0.13
CA PHE A 73 9.57 -10.01 -0.56
C PHE A 73 10.72 -10.76 0.14
N GLU A 74 11.73 -10.05 0.65
CA GLU A 74 12.82 -10.62 1.43
C GLU A 74 12.34 -11.23 2.76
N ARG A 75 11.45 -10.52 3.46
CA ARG A 75 10.83 -11.01 4.71
C ARG A 75 10.03 -12.29 4.50
N ALA A 76 9.38 -12.40 3.36
CA ALA A 76 8.64 -13.60 3.01
C ALA A 76 9.54 -14.82 2.85
N ASN A 77 10.80 -14.63 2.52
CA ASN A 77 11.81 -15.68 2.33
C ASN A 77 11.37 -16.81 1.38
N LEU A 78 10.55 -16.45 0.39
CA LEU A 78 10.05 -17.40 -0.61
C LEU A 78 10.98 -17.55 -1.81
N PHE A 79 11.83 -16.56 -2.05
CA PHE A 79 12.73 -16.47 -3.20
C PHE A 79 14.18 -16.53 -2.73
N ARG A 80 15.07 -17.07 -3.58
CA ARG A 80 16.50 -17.14 -3.34
C ARG A 80 17.17 -15.77 -3.48
N MET A 81 16.75 -15.03 -4.49
CA MET A 81 17.31 -13.71 -4.83
C MET A 81 16.22 -12.82 -5.42
N ILE A 82 16.25 -11.55 -5.07
CA ILE A 82 15.36 -10.53 -5.61
C ILE A 82 16.22 -9.40 -6.15
N SER A 83 15.98 -9.00 -7.40
CA SER A 83 16.78 -7.97 -8.06
C SER A 83 15.91 -7.06 -8.91
N SER A 84 16.17 -5.76 -8.86
CA SER A 84 15.60 -4.79 -9.80
C SER A 84 16.37 -4.71 -11.14
N ALA A 85 17.53 -5.38 -11.23
CA ALA A 85 18.29 -5.44 -12.46
C ALA A 85 17.74 -6.54 -13.39
N PRO A 86 17.79 -6.35 -14.70
CA PRO A 86 17.44 -7.39 -15.67
C PRO A 86 18.57 -8.44 -15.73
N THR A 87 18.65 -9.25 -14.68
CA THR A 87 19.58 -10.37 -14.59
C THR A 87 18.90 -11.66 -15.07
N ALA A 88 19.68 -12.68 -15.39
CA ALA A 88 19.14 -14.01 -15.62
C ALA A 88 18.45 -14.49 -14.34
N ALA A 89 17.14 -14.44 -14.33
CA ALA A 89 16.29 -14.85 -13.21
C ALA A 89 15.30 -15.90 -13.67
N ASP A 90 14.89 -16.76 -12.73
CA ASP A 90 13.89 -17.81 -13.01
C ASP A 90 12.52 -17.21 -13.29
N VAL A 91 12.25 -16.06 -12.67
CA VAL A 91 10.98 -15.34 -12.77
C VAL A 91 11.23 -13.86 -13.07
N HIS A 92 10.58 -13.37 -14.12
CA HIS A 92 10.53 -11.94 -14.44
C HIS A 92 9.16 -11.39 -14.09
N MET A 93 9.14 -10.28 -13.36
CA MET A 93 7.91 -9.68 -12.89
C MET A 93 7.86 -8.18 -13.24
N THR A 94 6.76 -7.76 -13.88
CA THR A 94 6.44 -6.34 -14.09
C THR A 94 5.25 -5.99 -13.22
N VAL A 95 5.42 -5.02 -12.33
CA VAL A 95 4.39 -4.58 -11.37
C VAL A 95 4.04 -3.13 -11.62
N VAL A 96 2.74 -2.84 -11.69
CA VAL A 96 2.20 -1.49 -11.70
C VAL A 96 1.32 -1.33 -10.47
N LEU A 97 1.69 -0.43 -9.58
CA LEU A 97 0.89 -0.08 -8.41
C LEU A 97 0.20 1.26 -8.65
N THR A 98 -1.12 1.23 -8.70
CA THR A 98 -1.95 2.44 -8.85
C THR A 98 -2.55 2.81 -7.50
N GLN A 99 -2.43 4.09 -7.14
CA GLN A 99 -3.09 4.66 -5.98
C GLN A 99 -4.02 5.77 -6.42
N ALA A 100 -5.31 5.61 -6.17
CA ALA A 100 -6.33 6.61 -6.46
C ALA A 100 -7.01 7.08 -5.17
N VAL A 101 -7.31 8.37 -5.13
CA VAL A 101 -8.06 9.00 -4.04
C VAL A 101 -9.41 9.45 -4.59
N ALA A 102 -10.49 8.89 -4.06
CA ALA A 102 -11.84 9.19 -4.53
C ALA A 102 -12.57 10.11 -3.54
N VAL A 103 -12.46 11.43 -3.75
CA VAL A 103 -13.23 12.41 -2.97
C VAL A 103 -14.50 12.75 -3.71
N THR A 104 -15.65 12.52 -3.09
CA THR A 104 -16.90 12.96 -3.69
C THR A 104 -17.02 14.48 -3.65
N PRO A 105 -17.48 15.14 -4.73
CA PRO A 105 -17.61 16.60 -4.77
C PRO A 105 -18.43 17.17 -3.61
N LYS A 106 -19.47 16.45 -3.17
CA LYS A 106 -20.33 16.85 -2.04
C LYS A 106 -19.55 16.91 -0.73
N HIS A 107 -18.73 15.91 -0.42
CA HIS A 107 -17.92 15.88 0.80
C HIS A 107 -16.82 16.93 0.76
N PHE A 108 -16.22 17.15 -0.41
CA PHE A 108 -15.21 18.18 -0.60
C PHE A 108 -15.81 19.59 -0.43
N ALA A 109 -16.99 19.85 -0.98
CA ALA A 109 -17.70 21.11 -0.79
C ALA A 109 -18.02 21.39 0.69
N LEU A 110 -18.48 20.37 1.44
CA LEU A 110 -18.74 20.49 2.88
C LEU A 110 -17.45 20.77 3.66
N TYR A 111 -16.35 20.10 3.31
CA TYR A 111 -15.04 20.35 3.89
C TYR A 111 -14.60 21.81 3.69
N LEU A 112 -14.70 22.32 2.47
CA LEU A 112 -14.38 23.71 2.15
C LEU A 112 -15.31 24.70 2.86
N ALA A 113 -16.62 24.46 2.87
CA ALA A 113 -17.61 25.33 3.50
C ALA A 113 -17.41 25.45 5.02
N THR A 114 -16.85 24.45 5.65
CA THR A 114 -16.52 24.45 7.10
C THR A 114 -15.10 24.90 7.39
N GLY A 115 -14.31 25.33 6.41
CA GLY A 115 -12.90 25.66 6.57
C GLY A 115 -12.07 24.45 7.02
N GLY A 116 -12.50 23.25 6.65
CA GLY A 116 -11.83 22.01 7.03
C GLY A 116 -12.16 21.49 8.43
N LEU A 117 -13.04 22.14 9.17
CA LEU A 117 -13.44 21.71 10.52
C LEU A 117 -14.36 20.48 10.50
N SER A 118 -15.06 20.22 9.40
CA SER A 118 -15.83 18.98 9.21
C SER A 118 -14.93 17.87 8.69
N PRO A 119 -14.76 16.76 9.43
CA PRO A 119 -13.99 15.64 8.94
C PRO A 119 -14.66 15.02 7.71
N ILE A 120 -13.87 14.70 6.70
CA ILE A 120 -14.35 13.95 5.54
C ILE A 120 -13.69 12.57 5.50
N ARG A 121 -14.46 11.60 5.05
CA ARG A 121 -13.94 10.27 4.77
C ARG A 121 -13.45 10.24 3.32
N VAL A 122 -12.21 9.90 3.14
CA VAL A 122 -11.55 9.83 1.82
C VAL A 122 -11.18 8.37 1.54
N PRO A 123 -11.88 7.70 0.63
CA PRO A 123 -11.47 6.38 0.18
C PRO A 123 -10.20 6.47 -0.66
N CYS A 124 -9.22 5.65 -0.32
CA CYS A 124 -7.99 5.46 -1.05
C CYS A 124 -8.01 4.05 -1.64
N ILE A 125 -7.98 3.97 -2.94
CA ILE A 125 -8.04 2.72 -3.71
C ILE A 125 -6.62 2.38 -4.15
N TYR A 126 -6.21 1.15 -3.93
CA TYR A 126 -4.92 0.60 -4.34
C TYR A 126 -5.18 -0.56 -5.29
N GLU A 127 -4.60 -0.50 -6.47
CA GLU A 127 -4.69 -1.55 -7.47
C GLU A 127 -3.27 -1.97 -7.87
N LEU A 128 -2.99 -3.25 -7.75
CA LEU A 128 -1.73 -3.85 -8.13
C LEU A 128 -1.97 -4.74 -9.34
N HIS A 129 -1.35 -4.40 -10.45
CA HIS A 129 -1.30 -5.20 -11.66
C HIS A 129 0.09 -5.80 -11.78
N ALA A 130 0.17 -7.12 -11.87
CA ALA A 130 1.45 -7.81 -12.03
C ALA A 130 1.41 -8.77 -13.21
N GLU A 131 2.37 -8.65 -14.10
CA GLU A 131 2.64 -9.62 -15.17
C GLU A 131 3.88 -10.41 -14.80
N ILE A 132 3.73 -11.72 -14.70
CA ILE A 132 4.78 -12.63 -14.25
C ILE A 132 5.07 -13.64 -15.34
N ARG A 133 6.35 -13.77 -15.69
CA ARG A 133 6.84 -14.72 -16.67
C ARG A 133 7.94 -15.57 -16.06
N SER A 134 7.78 -16.89 -16.13
CA SER A 134 8.82 -17.84 -15.71
C SER A 134 9.77 -18.18 -16.86
N CYS A 135 10.94 -18.67 -16.53
CA CYS A 135 11.91 -19.22 -17.47
C CYS A 135 11.34 -20.38 -18.31
N LEU A 136 10.32 -21.10 -17.80
CA LEU A 136 9.60 -22.17 -18.53
C LEU A 136 8.56 -21.64 -19.52
N GLY A 137 8.49 -20.32 -19.71
CA GLY A 137 7.53 -19.70 -20.62
C GLY A 137 6.11 -19.56 -20.07
N LYS A 138 5.87 -19.91 -18.81
CA LYS A 138 4.59 -19.67 -18.17
C LYS A 138 4.40 -18.18 -17.94
N GLU A 139 3.28 -17.62 -18.37
CA GLU A 139 2.92 -16.22 -18.18
C GLU A 139 1.57 -16.14 -17.47
N VAL A 140 1.50 -15.32 -16.42
CA VAL A 140 0.27 -15.09 -15.64
C VAL A 140 0.16 -13.61 -15.29
N LYS A 141 -1.07 -13.10 -15.30
CA LYS A 141 -1.40 -11.73 -14.88
C LYS A 141 -2.22 -11.79 -13.61
N TYR A 142 -1.89 -10.92 -12.68
CA TYR A 142 -2.61 -10.75 -11.43
C TYR A 142 -3.14 -9.34 -11.31
N ASP A 143 -4.40 -9.21 -10.93
CA ASP A 143 -5.08 -7.96 -10.64
C ASP A 143 -5.58 -8.03 -9.20
N ILE A 144 -4.97 -7.25 -8.31
CA ILE A 144 -5.27 -7.26 -6.88
C ILE A 144 -5.69 -5.85 -6.49
N LYS A 145 -6.82 -5.73 -5.81
CA LYS A 145 -7.37 -4.45 -5.39
C LYS A 145 -7.64 -4.45 -3.90
N ASP A 146 -7.31 -3.35 -3.25
CA ASP A 146 -7.68 -3.07 -1.87
C ASP A 146 -8.14 -1.63 -1.73
N GLU A 147 -8.95 -1.36 -0.71
CA GLU A 147 -9.47 -0.03 -0.41
C GLU A 147 -9.39 0.25 1.08
N VAL A 148 -8.91 1.41 1.43
CA VAL A 148 -8.90 1.90 2.81
C VAL A 148 -9.51 3.29 2.86
N SER A 149 -10.33 3.56 3.87
CA SER A 149 -10.88 4.89 4.09
C SER A 149 -10.08 5.64 5.13
N LYS A 150 -9.65 6.85 4.81
CA LYS A 150 -8.97 7.76 5.71
C LYS A 150 -9.91 8.89 6.14
N MET A 151 -9.85 9.26 7.42
CA MET A 151 -10.50 10.47 7.91
C MET A 151 -9.55 11.65 7.75
N VAL A 152 -10.00 12.69 7.09
CA VAL A 152 -9.22 13.90 6.85
C VAL A 152 -9.96 15.10 7.41
N TRP A 153 -9.25 15.96 8.14
CA TRP A 153 -9.75 17.24 8.65
C TRP A 153 -8.61 18.26 8.77
N ALA A 154 -8.91 19.56 8.66
CA ALA A 154 -7.89 20.59 8.54
C ALA A 154 -6.84 20.60 9.66
N PRO A 155 -7.18 20.41 10.96
CA PRO A 155 -6.18 20.35 12.03
C PRO A 155 -5.23 19.15 11.93
N GLY A 156 -5.62 18.11 11.20
CA GLY A 156 -4.83 16.89 11.00
C GLY A 156 -4.20 16.76 9.62
N TRP A 157 -4.35 17.77 8.78
CA TRP A 157 -3.76 17.79 7.44
C TRP A 157 -2.54 18.70 7.41
N PRO A 158 -1.35 18.21 7.70
CA PRO A 158 -0.16 18.99 7.50
C PRO A 158 0.03 19.20 5.98
N PRO A 159 0.23 20.45 5.54
CA PRO A 159 0.57 20.70 4.13
C PRO A 159 1.87 19.97 3.79
N GLY A 160 1.86 19.23 2.68
CA GLY A 160 3.04 18.50 2.21
C GLY A 160 3.12 17.02 2.64
N VAL A 161 2.06 16.44 3.22
CA VAL A 161 2.04 14.99 3.47
C VAL A 161 1.98 14.26 2.14
N ASP A 162 3.02 13.50 1.86
CA ASP A 162 3.03 12.55 0.78
C ASP A 162 2.14 11.35 1.17
N TRP A 163 0.99 11.25 0.52
CA TRP A 163 0.01 10.18 0.73
C TRP A 163 0.56 8.79 0.46
N HIS A 164 1.65 8.70 -0.29
CA HIS A 164 2.29 7.44 -0.62
C HIS A 164 3.02 6.83 0.57
N ILE A 165 3.47 7.64 1.54
CA ILE A 165 4.40 7.19 2.59
C ILE A 165 3.72 6.99 3.95
N ASP A 166 2.43 7.31 4.11
CA ASP A 166 1.79 7.17 5.42
C ASP A 166 1.69 5.69 5.87
N PRO A 167 1.69 5.43 7.20
CA PRO A 167 1.70 4.06 7.73
C PRO A 167 0.49 3.21 7.31
N THR A 168 -0.68 3.84 7.09
CA THR A 168 -1.88 3.14 6.65
C THR A 168 -1.72 2.66 5.21
N SER A 169 -1.22 3.52 4.33
CA SER A 169 -0.89 3.16 2.95
C SER A 169 0.15 2.04 2.89
N SER A 170 1.18 2.10 3.75
CA SER A 170 2.20 1.04 3.85
C SER A 170 1.59 -0.31 4.25
N SER A 171 0.67 -0.34 5.23
CA SER A 171 0.04 -1.59 5.65
C SER A 171 -0.80 -2.23 4.54
N VAL A 172 -1.52 -1.41 3.76
CA VAL A 172 -2.32 -1.87 2.61
C VAL A 172 -1.42 -2.40 1.51
N ARG A 173 -0.37 -1.67 1.13
CA ARG A 173 0.58 -2.12 0.10
C ARG A 173 1.24 -3.44 0.47
N ARG A 174 1.69 -3.59 1.73
CA ARG A 174 2.27 -4.86 2.21
C ARG A 174 1.29 -6.01 2.08
N ASN A 175 0.02 -5.78 2.37
CA ASN A 175 -1.00 -6.82 2.21
C ASN A 175 -1.22 -7.19 0.73
N LEU A 176 -1.19 -6.21 -0.19
CA LEU A 176 -1.22 -6.46 -1.63
C LEU A 176 -0.01 -7.31 -2.09
N TYR A 177 1.19 -6.97 -1.62
CA TYR A 177 2.41 -7.71 -1.96
C TYR A 177 2.37 -9.14 -1.44
N ARG A 178 1.87 -9.36 -0.21
CA ARG A 178 1.66 -10.70 0.36
C ARG A 178 0.64 -11.49 -0.43
N THR A 179 -0.45 -10.85 -0.82
CA THR A 179 -1.48 -11.49 -1.66
C THR A 179 -0.89 -11.93 -3.00
N LEU A 180 -0.07 -11.06 -3.65
CA LEU A 180 0.64 -11.41 -4.87
C LEU A 180 1.55 -12.63 -4.66
N MET A 181 2.38 -12.62 -3.63
CA MET A 181 3.29 -13.73 -3.33
C MET A 181 2.55 -15.04 -3.06
N MET A 182 1.39 -14.99 -2.38
CA MET A 182 0.56 -16.16 -2.16
C MET A 182 -0.04 -16.72 -3.45
N GLN A 183 -0.44 -15.84 -4.38
CA GLN A 183 -0.92 -16.25 -5.70
C GLN A 183 0.21 -16.87 -6.52
N MET A 184 1.40 -16.27 -6.53
CA MET A 184 2.59 -16.81 -7.17
C MET A 184 2.95 -18.20 -6.60
N HIS A 185 2.87 -18.37 -5.28
CA HIS A 185 3.10 -19.65 -4.62
C HIS A 185 2.10 -20.71 -5.11
N ARG A 186 0.81 -20.40 -5.04
CA ARG A 186 -0.26 -21.29 -5.48
C ARG A 186 -0.09 -21.71 -6.95
N ASP A 187 0.38 -20.79 -7.78
CA ASP A 187 0.55 -21.02 -9.21
C ASP A 187 1.92 -21.63 -9.57
N GLY A 188 2.76 -21.95 -8.58
CA GLY A 188 3.99 -22.70 -8.76
C GLY A 188 5.20 -21.90 -9.25
N PHE A 189 5.23 -20.57 -9.05
CA PHE A 189 6.37 -19.73 -9.44
C PHE A 189 7.54 -19.75 -8.46
N LEU A 190 7.44 -20.48 -7.35
CA LEU A 190 8.51 -20.51 -6.34
C LEU A 190 9.62 -21.50 -6.62
N HIS A 191 9.44 -22.38 -7.59
CA HIS A 191 10.43 -23.42 -7.89
C HIS A 191 11.47 -22.92 -8.89
N HIS A 192 12.74 -23.18 -8.57
CA HIS A 192 13.84 -22.93 -9.49
C HIS A 192 13.62 -23.68 -10.79
N CYS A 193 13.86 -22.99 -11.89
CA CYS A 193 13.91 -23.65 -13.19
C CYS A 193 15.25 -24.38 -13.31
N GLY A 194 15.34 -25.56 -12.77
CA GLY A 194 16.54 -26.38 -12.96
C GLY A 194 16.85 -26.62 -14.43
N GLU A 195 18.15 -26.62 -14.75
CA GLU A 195 18.68 -27.12 -16.01
C GLU A 195 18.33 -28.61 -16.20
#